data_b9058a655efd43aa1928c1396f2f0b03
#
_entry.id   b9058a655efd43aa1928c1396f2f0b03
#
_cell.length_a   1.000
_cell.length_b   1.000
_cell.length_c   1.000
_cell.angle_alpha   90.00
_cell.angle_beta   90.00
_cell.angle_gamma   90.00
#
_symmetry.space_group_name_H-M   'P 1'
#
loop_
_entity.id
_entity.type
_entity.pdbx_description
1 polymer ?
#
loop_
_entity_poly.entity_id
_entity_poly.type
_entity_poly.pdbx_seq_one_letter_code
_entity_poly.pdbx_strand_id
1 'polypeptide(L)'
;MVERRQTQRLIYVLLFLGLAALVTFYRLLPLGGYGVGHGPAGADDLNVANGYAGLTSLPMPDILLCLSLAWMVRRPDLLPAPLIAGYFLLEDILLLRPPGLWALIVLTATEFLRSRRTQLRGYGFGLEYLLIIGLLLAMFLANRAVLAIVMAPQAHLGLSLMHFLGTVLAYPLVVAVSHFAFGLRKPATGEVDSLGQKY
;
A
#
# COMPACT_ATOMS: atom_id res chain seq x y z
N MET A 1 5.23 -25.66 21.43
CA MET A 1 5.51 -24.21 21.23
C MET A 1 5.49 -23.77 19.77
N VAL A 2 5.89 -24.62 18.83
CA VAL A 2 5.90 -24.33 17.37
C VAL A 2 4.48 -24.08 16.82
N GLU A 3 3.49 -24.87 17.22
CA GLU A 3 2.10 -24.72 16.76
C GLU A 3 1.46 -23.36 17.09
N ARG A 4 1.69 -22.82 18.27
CA ARG A 4 1.14 -21.51 18.65
C ARG A 4 1.66 -20.37 17.76
N ARG A 5 2.93 -20.43 17.34
CA ARG A 5 3.51 -19.41 16.44
C ARG A 5 2.96 -19.51 15.02
N GLN A 6 2.76 -20.73 14.53
CA GLN A 6 2.16 -20.93 13.20
C GLN A 6 0.70 -20.46 13.18
N THR A 7 -0.07 -20.76 14.21
CA THR A 7 -1.46 -20.33 14.33
C THR A 7 -1.57 -18.81 14.40
N GLN A 8 -0.73 -18.13 15.19
CA GLN A 8 -0.71 -16.66 15.25
C GLN A 8 -0.34 -16.06 13.90
N ARG A 9 0.66 -16.59 13.20
CA ARG A 9 1.04 -16.12 11.87
C ARG A 9 -0.11 -16.27 10.88
N LEU A 10 -0.81 -17.40 10.89
CA LEU A 10 -1.97 -17.64 10.04
C LEU A 10 -3.11 -16.65 10.33
N ILE A 11 -3.39 -16.38 11.59
CA ILE A 11 -4.42 -15.38 11.98
C ILE A 11 -4.09 -13.99 11.41
N TYR A 12 -2.85 -13.53 11.54
CA TYR A 12 -2.45 -12.21 11.00
C TYR A 12 -2.48 -12.18 9.46
N VAL A 13 -2.06 -13.27 8.79
CA VAL A 13 -2.14 -13.38 7.32
C VAL A 13 -3.60 -13.33 6.86
N LEU A 14 -4.48 -14.09 7.51
CA LEU A 14 -5.92 -14.08 7.21
C LEU A 14 -6.55 -12.71 7.49
N LEU A 15 -6.14 -12.05 8.56
CA LEU A 15 -6.59 -10.70 8.89
C LEU A 15 -6.14 -9.68 7.84
N PHE A 16 -4.88 -9.77 7.39
CA PHE A 16 -4.38 -8.94 6.30
C PHE A 16 -5.18 -9.17 5.01
N LEU A 17 -5.39 -10.44 4.62
CA LEU A 17 -6.18 -10.78 3.44
C LEU A 17 -7.63 -10.31 3.55
N GLY A 18 -8.23 -10.44 4.72
CA GLY A 18 -9.59 -9.95 4.97
C GLY A 18 -9.72 -8.43 4.84
N LEU A 19 -8.77 -7.68 5.44
CA LEU A 19 -8.70 -6.22 5.30
C LEU A 19 -8.45 -5.81 3.86
N ALA A 20 -7.52 -6.49 3.20
CA ALA A 20 -7.17 -6.23 1.81
C ALA A 20 -8.38 -6.49 0.90
N ALA A 21 -9.08 -7.62 1.07
CA ALA A 21 -10.29 -7.93 0.33
C ALA A 21 -11.41 -6.90 0.58
N LEU A 22 -11.57 -6.44 1.82
CA LEU A 22 -12.56 -5.42 2.17
C LEU A 22 -12.25 -4.08 1.48
N VAL A 23 -10.99 -3.64 1.47
CA VAL A 23 -10.56 -2.41 0.78
C VAL A 23 -10.77 -2.54 -0.73
N THR A 24 -10.38 -3.67 -1.32
CA THR A 24 -10.57 -3.90 -2.76
C THR A 24 -12.06 -4.00 -3.10
N PHE A 25 -12.87 -4.67 -2.28
CA PHE A 25 -14.32 -4.72 -2.46
C PHE A 25 -14.94 -3.32 -2.42
N TYR A 26 -14.53 -2.49 -1.45
CA TYR A 26 -14.97 -1.10 -1.38
C TYR A 26 -14.61 -0.30 -2.64
N ARG A 27 -13.42 -0.53 -3.22
CA ARG A 27 -12.98 0.10 -4.48
C ARG A 27 -13.78 -0.37 -5.69
N LEU A 28 -14.29 -1.59 -5.67
CA LEU A 28 -15.11 -2.16 -6.75
C LEU A 28 -16.57 -1.73 -6.68
N LEU A 29 -17.04 -1.24 -5.52
CA LEU A 29 -18.42 -0.76 -5.39
C LEU A 29 -18.60 0.52 -6.21
N PRO A 30 -19.67 0.61 -7.02
CA PRO A 30 -19.96 1.81 -7.84
C PRO A 30 -20.55 2.94 -6.99
N LEU A 31 -19.88 3.32 -5.90
CA LEU A 31 -20.31 4.35 -4.97
C LEU A 31 -19.98 5.78 -5.44
N GLY A 32 -20.12 6.03 -6.73
CA GLY A 32 -19.98 7.34 -7.34
C GLY A 32 -18.52 7.76 -7.60
N GLY A 33 -18.08 7.63 -8.83
CA GLY A 33 -16.95 8.38 -9.41
C GLY A 33 -15.55 8.17 -8.87
N TYR A 34 -15.31 7.20 -8.01
CA TYR A 34 -13.97 6.93 -7.43
C TYR A 34 -13.10 6.03 -8.32
N GLY A 35 -13.49 5.82 -9.57
CA GLY A 35 -12.63 5.18 -10.56
C GLY A 35 -11.48 6.13 -10.88
N VAL A 36 -10.26 5.80 -10.44
CA VAL A 36 -9.05 6.37 -11.03
C VAL A 36 -9.08 5.97 -12.51
N GLY A 37 -9.67 6.87 -13.30
CA GLY A 37 -9.53 7.03 -14.72
C GLY A 37 -9.34 5.78 -15.58
N HIS A 38 -10.40 5.03 -15.82
CA HIS A 38 -10.54 4.20 -17.02
C HIS A 38 -11.98 4.29 -17.56
N GLY A 39 -12.64 5.43 -17.29
CA GLY A 39 -13.79 5.83 -18.12
C GLY A 39 -13.29 6.28 -19.50
N PRO A 40 -14.10 6.13 -20.58
CA PRO A 40 -13.73 6.66 -21.87
C PRO A 40 -13.33 8.12 -21.72
N ALA A 41 -12.20 8.49 -22.33
CA ALA A 41 -11.70 9.87 -22.34
C ALA A 41 -12.84 10.80 -22.80
N GLY A 42 -13.33 11.66 -21.91
CA GLY A 42 -14.46 12.56 -22.19
C GLY A 42 -15.52 12.62 -21.10
N ALA A 43 -15.71 11.58 -20.28
CA ALA A 43 -16.70 11.61 -19.21
C ALA A 43 -16.23 12.46 -18.02
N ASP A 44 -14.93 12.52 -17.78
CA ASP A 44 -14.34 13.33 -16.71
C ASP A 44 -14.30 14.82 -17.06
N ASP A 45 -14.13 15.14 -18.35
CA ASP A 45 -14.11 16.53 -18.84
C ASP A 45 -15.50 17.19 -18.71
N LEU A 46 -16.58 16.41 -18.88
CA LEU A 46 -17.95 16.91 -18.73
C LEU A 46 -18.30 17.23 -17.27
N ASN A 47 -17.78 16.45 -16.33
CA ASN A 47 -18.00 16.69 -14.89
C ASN A 47 -17.22 17.89 -14.38
N VAL A 48 -16.01 18.12 -14.90
CA VAL A 48 -15.22 19.33 -14.62
C VAL A 48 -15.86 20.58 -15.22
N ALA A 49 -16.38 20.47 -16.44
CA ALA A 49 -17.06 21.59 -17.12
C ALA A 49 -18.36 22.02 -16.43
N ASN A 50 -19.04 21.08 -15.75
CA ASN A 50 -20.29 21.35 -15.04
C ASN A 50 -20.12 21.87 -13.61
N GLY A 51 -18.88 22.10 -13.14
CA GLY A 51 -18.62 22.64 -11.79
C GLY A 51 -18.99 21.71 -10.63
N TYR A 52 -19.38 20.48 -10.89
CA TYR A 52 -19.69 19.47 -9.87
C TYR A 52 -18.45 18.73 -9.37
N ALA A 53 -17.25 19.23 -9.67
CA ALA A 53 -16.00 18.73 -9.07
C ALA A 53 -15.93 19.13 -7.59
N GLY A 54 -16.91 18.64 -6.84
CA GLY A 54 -16.91 18.74 -5.38
C GLY A 54 -15.93 17.76 -4.76
N LEU A 55 -15.89 17.73 -3.45
CA LEU A 55 -15.07 16.79 -2.61
C LEU A 55 -15.22 15.31 -2.99
N THR A 56 -16.21 14.96 -3.80
CA THR A 56 -16.48 13.60 -4.32
C THR A 56 -15.51 13.16 -5.42
N SER A 57 -14.73 14.07 -6.01
CA SER A 57 -13.72 13.76 -7.05
C SER A 57 -12.30 13.65 -6.52
N LEU A 58 -12.10 13.73 -5.20
CA LEU A 58 -10.78 13.55 -4.61
C LEU A 58 -10.35 12.08 -4.77
N PRO A 59 -9.18 11.84 -5.37
CA PRO A 59 -8.68 10.49 -5.55
C PRO A 59 -8.42 9.86 -4.19
N MET A 60 -9.02 8.70 -3.97
CA MET A 60 -8.93 7.98 -2.71
C MET A 60 -7.48 7.53 -2.45
N PRO A 61 -6.93 7.74 -1.24
CA PRO A 61 -5.59 7.29 -0.90
C PRO A 61 -5.48 5.76 -0.99
N ASP A 62 -4.30 5.27 -1.32
CA ASP A 62 -4.03 3.83 -1.40
C ASP A 62 -3.80 3.24 0.01
N ILE A 63 -4.93 2.97 0.70
CA ILE A 63 -4.92 2.43 2.07
C ILE A 63 -4.26 1.05 2.11
N LEU A 64 -4.47 0.22 1.08
CA LEU A 64 -3.90 -1.11 1.01
C LEU A 64 -2.38 -1.08 0.88
N LEU A 65 -1.87 -0.17 0.04
CA LEU A 65 -0.44 0.07 -0.07
C LEU A 65 0.15 0.54 1.28
N CYS A 66 -0.49 1.53 1.92
CA CYS A 66 -0.08 2.01 3.24
C CYS A 66 -0.07 0.88 4.29
N LEU A 67 -1.09 0.03 4.30
CA LEU A 67 -1.19 -1.12 5.18
C LEU A 67 -0.05 -2.11 4.95
N SER A 68 0.22 -2.45 3.69
CA SER A 68 1.28 -3.36 3.30
C SER A 68 2.66 -2.85 3.72
N LEU A 69 2.96 -1.57 3.46
CA LEU A 69 4.22 -0.94 3.86
C LEU A 69 4.36 -0.83 5.37
N ALA A 70 3.30 -0.43 6.09
CA ALA A 70 3.30 -0.32 7.55
C ALA A 70 3.54 -1.67 8.24
N TRP A 71 2.93 -2.74 7.74
CA TRP A 71 3.11 -4.08 8.28
C TRP A 71 4.48 -4.65 7.92
N MET A 72 4.98 -4.36 6.70
CA MET A 72 6.32 -4.77 6.29
C MET A 72 7.41 -4.18 7.19
N VAL A 73 7.28 -2.92 7.58
CA VAL A 73 8.23 -2.27 8.50
C VAL A 73 8.17 -2.88 9.90
N ARG A 74 6.97 -3.21 10.39
CA ARG A 74 6.77 -3.68 11.79
C ARG A 74 6.96 -5.16 11.96
N ARG A 75 6.43 -5.95 11.03
CA ARG A 75 6.40 -7.42 11.09
C ARG A 75 6.58 -8.03 9.70
N PRO A 76 7.78 -7.96 9.11
CA PRO A 76 8.04 -8.50 7.76
C PRO A 76 7.78 -10.01 7.65
N ASP A 77 7.79 -10.72 8.78
CA ASP A 77 7.56 -12.16 8.84
C ASP A 77 6.09 -12.55 8.57
N LEU A 78 5.15 -11.61 8.72
CA LEU A 78 3.73 -11.84 8.50
C LEU A 78 3.33 -11.74 7.01
N LEU A 79 4.11 -11.03 6.20
CA LEU A 79 3.82 -10.77 4.80
C LEU A 79 4.87 -11.42 3.88
N PRO A 80 4.79 -12.74 3.61
CA PRO A 80 5.72 -13.36 2.67
C PRO A 80 5.57 -12.79 1.26
N ALA A 81 6.69 -12.72 0.51
CA ALA A 81 6.72 -12.18 -0.85
C ALA A 81 5.64 -12.75 -1.78
N PRO A 82 5.41 -14.08 -1.84
CA PRO A 82 4.37 -14.64 -2.71
C PRO A 82 2.96 -14.19 -2.33
N LEU A 83 2.68 -13.91 -1.05
CA LEU A 83 1.39 -13.37 -0.63
C LEU A 83 1.15 -11.97 -1.21
N ILE A 84 2.15 -11.10 -1.10
CA ILE A 84 2.07 -9.73 -1.63
C ILE A 84 1.96 -9.77 -3.15
N ALA A 85 2.82 -10.54 -3.82
CA ALA A 85 2.81 -10.66 -5.27
C ALA A 85 1.46 -11.18 -5.79
N GLY A 86 0.95 -12.26 -5.19
CA GLY A 86 -0.33 -12.86 -5.59
C GLY A 86 -1.52 -11.93 -5.36
N TYR A 87 -1.54 -11.24 -4.23
CA TYR A 87 -2.62 -10.34 -3.91
C TYR A 87 -2.65 -9.10 -4.81
N PHE A 88 -1.51 -8.42 -4.99
CA PHE A 88 -1.44 -7.23 -5.85
C PHE A 88 -1.61 -7.58 -7.33
N LEU A 89 -1.20 -8.78 -7.75
CA LEU A 89 -1.50 -9.28 -9.10
C LEU A 89 -3.01 -9.48 -9.29
N LEU A 90 -3.69 -10.05 -8.31
CA LEU A 90 -5.15 -10.17 -8.32
C LEU A 90 -5.81 -8.78 -8.36
N GLU A 91 -5.32 -7.82 -7.59
CA GLU A 91 -5.82 -6.44 -7.60
C GLU A 91 -5.63 -5.78 -8.98
N ASP A 92 -4.47 -5.96 -9.64
CA ASP A 92 -4.24 -5.45 -10.99
C ASP A 92 -5.28 -5.98 -11.98
N ILE A 93 -5.59 -7.28 -11.91
CA ILE A 93 -6.59 -7.92 -12.77
C ILE A 93 -8.00 -7.38 -12.47
N LEU A 94 -8.37 -7.28 -11.19
CA LEU A 94 -9.69 -6.79 -10.75
C LEU A 94 -9.93 -5.33 -11.14
N LEU A 95 -8.89 -4.50 -11.07
CA LEU A 95 -8.95 -3.07 -11.41
C LEU A 95 -8.64 -2.78 -12.88
N LEU A 96 -8.53 -3.81 -13.73
CA LEU A 96 -8.25 -3.71 -15.16
C LEU A 96 -7.00 -2.87 -15.47
N ARG A 97 -6.01 -2.90 -14.58
CA ARG A 97 -4.68 -2.30 -14.79
C ARG A 97 -3.81 -3.23 -15.64
N PRO A 98 -2.69 -2.74 -16.23
CA PRO A 98 -1.71 -3.63 -16.84
C PRO A 98 -1.28 -4.70 -15.84
N PRO A 99 -1.61 -5.98 -16.08
CA PRO A 99 -1.42 -7.04 -15.08
C PRO A 99 0.06 -7.19 -14.73
N GLY A 100 0.37 -7.19 -13.44
CA GLY A 100 1.71 -7.39 -12.90
C GLY A 100 2.55 -6.12 -12.76
N LEU A 101 2.21 -5.00 -13.39
CA LEU A 101 3.01 -3.78 -13.27
C LEU A 101 2.99 -3.25 -11.83
N TRP A 102 1.82 -3.03 -11.27
CA TRP A 102 1.68 -2.52 -9.91
C TRP A 102 2.17 -3.55 -8.89
N ALA A 103 1.81 -4.82 -9.10
CA ALA A 103 2.30 -5.93 -8.28
C ALA A 103 3.82 -5.98 -8.20
N LEU A 104 4.54 -5.81 -9.33
CA LEU A 104 6.00 -5.79 -9.38
C LEU A 104 6.59 -4.60 -8.62
N ILE A 105 6.02 -3.41 -8.80
CA ILE A 105 6.47 -2.19 -8.11
C ILE A 105 6.30 -2.35 -6.60
N VAL A 106 5.14 -2.82 -6.14
CA VAL A 106 4.87 -3.05 -4.70
C VAL A 106 5.77 -4.16 -4.15
N LEU A 107 5.96 -5.25 -4.89
CA LEU A 107 6.85 -6.33 -4.48
C LEU A 107 8.29 -5.82 -4.31
N THR A 108 8.80 -5.06 -5.27
CA THR A 108 10.15 -4.47 -5.21
C THR A 108 10.28 -3.54 -4.00
N ALA A 109 9.29 -2.69 -3.76
CA ALA A 109 9.27 -1.78 -2.61
C ALA A 109 9.25 -2.53 -1.28
N THR A 110 8.44 -3.58 -1.16
CA THR A 110 8.35 -4.38 0.07
C THR A 110 9.60 -5.21 0.31
N GLU A 111 10.24 -5.75 -0.74
CA GLU A 111 11.54 -6.44 -0.61
C GLU A 111 12.67 -5.47 -0.27
N PHE A 112 12.64 -4.26 -0.79
CA PHE A 112 13.57 -3.20 -0.36
C PHE A 112 13.44 -2.90 1.13
N LEU A 113 12.23 -2.74 1.65
CA LEU A 113 12.00 -2.56 3.09
C LEU A 113 12.45 -3.79 3.90
N ARG A 114 12.19 -4.99 3.39
CA ARG A 114 12.61 -6.24 4.03
C ARG A 114 14.14 -6.35 4.13
N SER A 115 14.86 -5.98 3.09
CA SER A 115 16.32 -5.99 3.09
C SER A 115 16.93 -4.98 4.08
N ARG A 116 16.22 -3.88 4.34
CA ARG A 116 16.62 -2.82 5.27
C ARG A 116 16.05 -2.97 6.69
N ARG A 117 15.45 -4.11 7.02
CA ARG A 117 14.73 -4.34 8.29
C ARG A 117 15.55 -4.03 9.55
N THR A 118 16.83 -4.36 9.56
CA THR A 118 17.73 -4.12 10.69
C THR A 118 17.97 -2.63 10.93
N GLN A 119 18.15 -1.86 9.87
CA GLN A 119 18.32 -0.40 9.93
C GLN A 119 17.03 0.29 10.37
N LEU A 120 15.89 -0.16 9.82
CA LEU A 120 14.56 0.39 10.14
C LEU A 120 14.15 0.21 11.60
N ARG A 121 14.66 -0.82 12.28
CA ARG A 121 14.41 -1.02 13.72
C ARG A 121 14.98 0.10 14.58
N GLY A 122 16.15 0.63 14.21
CA GLY A 122 16.81 1.73 14.92
C GLY A 122 16.23 3.12 14.63
N TYR A 123 15.41 3.26 13.61
CA TYR A 123 14.88 4.56 13.19
C TYR A 123 13.67 4.98 14.04
N GLY A 124 13.67 6.25 14.50
CA GLY A 124 12.46 6.88 15.02
C GLY A 124 11.38 7.01 13.92
N PHE A 125 10.14 7.24 14.35
CA PHE A 125 9.00 7.35 13.41
C PHE A 125 9.22 8.41 12.31
N GLY A 126 9.89 9.52 12.62
CA GLY A 126 10.15 10.58 11.64
C GLY A 126 11.04 10.12 10.49
N LEU A 127 12.13 9.39 10.75
CA LEU A 127 13.01 8.83 9.73
C LEU A 127 12.33 7.71 8.94
N GLU A 128 11.52 6.88 9.61
CA GLU A 128 10.69 5.88 8.96
C GLU A 128 9.74 6.53 7.96
N TYR A 129 9.03 7.57 8.39
CA TYR A 129 8.06 8.27 7.56
C TYR A 129 8.74 8.94 6.35
N LEU A 130 9.89 9.57 6.56
CA LEU A 130 10.67 10.17 5.46
C LEU A 130 11.11 9.12 4.42
N LEU A 131 11.55 7.95 4.87
CA LEU A 131 11.91 6.84 4.00
C LEU A 131 10.70 6.33 3.21
N ILE A 132 9.54 6.21 3.86
CA ILE A 132 8.30 5.79 3.19
C ILE A 132 7.84 6.83 2.17
N ILE A 133 7.95 8.14 2.45
CA ILE A 133 7.67 9.19 1.46
C ILE A 133 8.56 9.03 0.23
N GLY A 134 9.87 8.86 0.43
CA GLY A 134 10.81 8.63 -0.66
C GLY A 134 10.49 7.36 -1.46
N LEU A 135 10.10 6.29 -0.78
CA LEU A 135 9.71 5.03 -1.43
C LEU A 135 8.41 5.19 -2.23
N LEU A 136 7.39 5.83 -1.67
CA LEU A 136 6.13 6.12 -2.37
C LEU A 136 6.37 7.01 -3.61
N LEU A 137 7.26 8.00 -3.49
CA LEU A 137 7.65 8.84 -4.62
C LEU A 137 8.35 8.02 -5.71
N ALA A 138 9.29 7.14 -5.33
CA ALA A 138 9.97 6.26 -6.27
C ALA A 138 8.99 5.32 -6.99
N MET A 139 8.03 4.73 -6.25
CA MET A 139 6.96 3.90 -6.81
C MET A 139 6.08 4.68 -7.79
N PHE A 140 5.69 5.91 -7.41
CA PHE A 140 4.90 6.80 -8.26
C PHE A 140 5.62 7.12 -9.57
N LEU A 141 6.90 7.51 -9.49
CA LEU A 141 7.72 7.82 -10.66
C LEU A 141 7.96 6.58 -11.53
N ALA A 142 8.27 5.43 -10.91
CA ALA A 142 8.46 4.17 -11.62
C ALA A 142 7.22 3.76 -12.41
N ASN A 143 6.04 3.82 -11.77
CA ASN A 143 4.78 3.53 -12.44
C ASN A 143 4.53 4.44 -13.65
N ARG A 144 4.73 5.75 -13.48
CA ARG A 144 4.57 6.70 -14.59
C ARG A 144 5.59 6.49 -15.70
N ALA A 145 6.84 6.22 -15.35
CA ALA A 145 7.89 5.98 -16.33
C ALA A 145 7.58 4.73 -17.19
N VAL A 146 7.17 3.63 -16.56
CA VAL A 146 6.82 2.41 -17.31
C VAL A 146 5.61 2.64 -18.21
N LEU A 147 4.55 3.28 -17.70
CA LEU A 147 3.36 3.59 -18.50
C LEU A 147 3.68 4.53 -19.67
N ALA A 148 4.63 5.47 -19.50
CA ALA A 148 5.08 6.35 -20.57
C ALA A 148 5.86 5.57 -21.65
N ILE A 149 6.73 4.63 -21.24
CA ILE A 149 7.49 3.79 -22.18
C ILE A 149 6.55 2.91 -23.02
N VAL A 150 5.52 2.36 -22.38
CA VAL A 150 4.53 1.49 -23.05
C VAL A 150 3.47 2.30 -23.80
N MET A 151 3.53 3.64 -23.76
CA MET A 151 2.53 4.54 -24.35
C MET A 151 1.09 4.28 -23.86
N ALA A 152 0.95 3.74 -22.64
CA ALA A 152 -0.36 3.50 -22.05
C ALA A 152 -1.02 4.82 -21.61
N PRO A 153 -2.35 4.93 -21.69
CA PRO A 153 -3.06 6.12 -21.22
C PRO A 153 -2.80 6.35 -19.74
N GLN A 154 -2.43 7.58 -19.39
CA GLN A 154 -2.13 7.98 -18.01
C GLN A 154 -3.14 9.01 -17.53
N ALA A 155 -3.53 8.92 -16.27
CA ALA A 155 -4.31 9.95 -15.61
C ALA A 155 -3.55 11.29 -15.59
N HIS A 156 -4.29 12.41 -15.60
CA HIS A 156 -3.72 13.74 -15.49
C HIS A 156 -2.77 13.86 -14.28
N LEU A 157 -1.66 14.58 -14.47
CA LEU A 157 -0.63 14.74 -13.42
C LEU A 157 -1.21 15.26 -12.11
N GLY A 158 -2.15 16.22 -12.17
CA GLY A 158 -2.78 16.80 -10.99
C GLY A 158 -3.54 15.76 -10.16
N LEU A 159 -4.34 14.91 -10.81
CA LEU A 159 -5.10 13.85 -10.14
C LEU A 159 -4.17 12.80 -9.52
N SER A 160 -3.14 12.41 -10.27
CA SER A 160 -2.15 11.45 -9.79
C SER A 160 -1.34 11.99 -8.61
N LEU A 161 -1.02 13.29 -8.62
CA LEU A 161 -0.32 13.94 -7.52
C LEU A 161 -1.21 14.06 -6.27
N MET A 162 -2.50 14.38 -6.44
CA MET A 162 -3.47 14.36 -5.34
C MET A 162 -3.59 12.98 -4.70
N HIS A 163 -3.66 11.93 -5.53
CA HIS A 163 -3.65 10.54 -5.04
C HIS A 163 -2.38 10.22 -4.25
N PHE A 164 -1.22 10.61 -4.77
CA PHE A 164 0.07 10.45 -4.09
C PHE A 164 0.09 11.17 -2.73
N LEU A 165 -0.28 12.46 -2.70
CA LEU A 165 -0.34 13.25 -1.47
C LEU A 165 -1.33 12.66 -0.46
N GLY A 166 -2.49 12.24 -0.92
CA GLY A 166 -3.48 11.55 -0.09
C GLY A 166 -2.92 10.28 0.53
N THR A 167 -2.18 9.49 -0.24
CA THR A 167 -1.54 8.25 0.23
C THR A 167 -0.44 8.54 1.26
N VAL A 168 0.38 9.56 1.03
CA VAL A 168 1.41 10.01 1.99
C VAL A 168 0.77 10.44 3.31
N LEU A 169 -0.31 11.22 3.27
CA LEU A 169 -1.02 11.68 4.46
C LEU A 169 -1.77 10.54 5.17
N ALA A 170 -2.26 9.55 4.43
CA ALA A 170 -2.95 8.39 5.00
C ALA A 170 -1.99 7.45 5.75
N TYR A 171 -0.71 7.40 5.38
CA TYR A 171 0.25 6.47 5.97
C TYR A 171 0.34 6.57 7.51
N PRO A 172 0.55 7.75 8.16
CA PRO A 172 0.60 7.85 9.61
C PRO A 172 -0.71 7.42 10.28
N LEU A 173 -1.85 7.66 9.64
CA LEU A 173 -3.16 7.20 10.13
C LEU A 173 -3.24 5.68 10.14
N VAL A 174 -2.86 5.03 9.02
CA VAL A 174 -2.84 3.57 8.90
C VAL A 174 -1.87 2.95 9.90
N VAL A 175 -0.72 3.59 10.14
CA VAL A 175 0.25 3.20 11.16
C VAL A 175 -0.37 3.27 12.55
N ALA A 176 -1.07 4.35 12.89
CA ALA A 176 -1.73 4.53 14.17
C ALA A 176 -2.83 3.46 14.37
N VAL A 177 -3.69 3.26 13.38
CA VAL A 177 -4.73 2.22 13.40
C VAL A 177 -4.10 0.83 13.57
N SER A 178 -3.04 0.52 12.82
CA SER A 178 -2.34 -0.77 12.93
C SER A 178 -1.74 -0.99 14.32
N HIS A 179 -1.25 0.07 14.94
CA HIS A 179 -0.71 0.00 16.30
C HIS A 179 -1.82 -0.23 17.35
N PHE A 180 -2.91 0.53 17.28
CA PHE A 180 -3.98 0.46 18.28
C PHE A 180 -4.89 -0.76 18.10
N ALA A 181 -5.26 -1.10 16.86
CA ALA A 181 -6.19 -2.20 16.59
C ALA A 181 -5.52 -3.58 16.65
N PHE A 182 -4.28 -3.69 16.17
CA PHE A 182 -3.61 -4.99 16.02
C PHE A 182 -2.40 -5.17 16.94
N GLY A 183 -2.07 -4.17 17.76
CA GLY A 183 -0.92 -4.22 18.68
C GLY A 183 0.42 -4.36 17.97
N LEU A 184 0.50 -4.01 16.68
CA LEU A 184 1.70 -4.14 15.87
C LEU A 184 2.73 -3.08 16.30
N ARG A 185 3.64 -3.47 17.19
CA ARG A 185 4.77 -2.65 17.63
C ARG A 185 6.04 -3.05 16.91
N LYS A 186 6.95 -2.10 16.69
CA LYS A 186 8.32 -2.42 16.31
C LYS A 186 8.97 -3.19 17.46
N PRO A 187 9.64 -4.32 17.23
CA PRO A 187 10.48 -4.94 18.26
C PRO A 187 11.59 -3.96 18.64
N ALA A 188 11.75 -3.69 19.93
CA ALA A 188 12.77 -2.79 20.43
C ALA A 188 14.17 -3.36 20.15
N THR A 189 15.14 -2.47 19.84
CA THR A 189 16.55 -2.86 19.70
C THR A 189 17.04 -3.40 21.04
N GLY A 190 17.35 -4.71 21.10
CA GLY A 190 17.79 -5.38 22.31
C GLY A 190 16.73 -6.21 23.04
N GLU A 191 15.51 -6.26 22.52
CA GLU A 191 14.51 -7.20 23.02
C GLU A 191 14.94 -8.63 22.66
N VAL A 192 15.26 -9.39 23.69
CA VAL A 192 15.60 -10.81 23.53
C VAL A 192 14.30 -11.55 23.30
N ASP A 193 14.18 -12.22 22.17
CA ASP A 193 13.00 -13.07 21.94
C ASP A 193 12.91 -14.10 23.07
N SER A 194 11.71 -14.61 23.36
CA SER A 194 11.45 -15.62 24.41
C SER A 194 12.31 -16.88 24.29
N LEU A 195 13.19 -16.95 23.29
CA LEU A 195 14.18 -18.01 23.05
C LEU A 195 15.63 -17.56 23.28
N GLY A 196 15.89 -16.35 23.81
CA GLY A 196 17.25 -15.91 24.11
C GLY A 196 18.10 -15.52 22.88
N GLN A 197 17.54 -15.45 21.67
CA GLN A 197 18.27 -15.00 20.50
C GLN A 197 18.21 -13.46 20.41
N LYS A 198 19.38 -12.83 20.41
CA LYS A 198 19.54 -11.40 20.08
C LYS A 198 19.41 -11.27 18.57
N TYR A 199 18.46 -10.44 18.12
CA TYR A 199 18.36 -10.02 16.73
C TYR A 199 19.28 -8.86 16.44
#